data_da0ad3c7a63fb3dafd91bf6663b5870d
#
_entry.id   da0ad3c7a63fb3dafd91bf6663b5870d
#
_cell.length_a   1.000
_cell.length_b   1.000
_cell.length_c   1.000
_cell.angle_alpha   90.00
_cell.angle_beta   90.00
_cell.angle_gamma   90.00
#
_symmetry.space_group_name_H-M   'P 1'
#
loop_
_entity.id
_entity.type
_entity.pdbx_description
1 polymer ?
#
loop_
_entity_poly.entity_id
_entity_poly.type
_entity_poly.pdbx_seq_one_letter_code
_entity_poly.pdbx_strand_id
1 'polypeptide(L)'
;MMDQIKGAKYDEGKPRPSLVPVEAIEAIMQVREFGKAKYADAEDWRKVPREKWLDALLRHVLHIWDNPLALDDESGLPAMWHVITNAAFLCAAYKDDIDKFYAYAKDLNEDWVWTGPGPDPRGEEGGLGPGVTKEANQCGDASGRGND
;
A
#
# COMPACT_ATOMS: atom_id res chain seq x y z
N MET A 1 -23.54 -18.41 -31.02
CA MET A 1 -22.54 -17.46 -31.56
C MET A 1 -22.72 -16.16 -30.78
N MET A 2 -21.83 -15.83 -29.86
CA MET A 2 -21.85 -14.51 -29.24
C MET A 2 -21.29 -13.53 -30.28
N ASP A 3 -22.10 -12.56 -30.69
CA ASP A 3 -21.66 -11.43 -31.51
C ASP A 3 -20.54 -10.70 -30.72
N GLN A 4 -19.31 -10.73 -31.24
CA GLN A 4 -18.26 -9.89 -30.74
C GLN A 4 -18.61 -8.43 -31.02
N ILE A 5 -19.00 -7.71 -29.96
CA ILE A 5 -19.19 -6.27 -30.06
C ILE A 5 -17.83 -5.65 -30.39
N LYS A 6 -17.63 -5.22 -31.64
CA LYS A 6 -16.44 -4.50 -32.08
C LYS A 6 -16.28 -3.26 -31.20
N GLY A 7 -15.18 -3.22 -30.45
CA GLY A 7 -14.84 -2.12 -29.53
C GLY A 7 -15.11 -2.40 -28.04
N ALA A 8 -15.53 -3.61 -27.67
CA ALA A 8 -15.64 -3.99 -26.26
C ALA A 8 -14.25 -4.06 -25.62
N LYS A 9 -14.07 -3.29 -24.54
CA LYS A 9 -12.85 -3.34 -23.71
C LYS A 9 -13.09 -4.31 -22.56
N TYR A 10 -12.32 -5.39 -22.52
CA TYR A 10 -12.41 -6.38 -21.44
C TYR A 10 -11.58 -5.92 -20.25
N ASP A 11 -12.25 -5.42 -19.20
CA ASP A 11 -11.61 -4.94 -17.98
C ASP A 11 -11.94 -5.83 -16.76
N GLU A 12 -12.55 -6.99 -16.98
CA GLU A 12 -12.86 -7.95 -15.92
C GLU A 12 -11.57 -8.43 -15.22
N GLY A 13 -11.58 -8.41 -13.88
CA GLY A 13 -10.42 -8.81 -13.08
C GLY A 13 -9.27 -7.79 -13.00
N LYS A 14 -9.36 -6.66 -13.71
CA LYS A 14 -8.33 -5.61 -13.62
C LYS A 14 -8.60 -4.65 -12.46
N PRO A 15 -7.55 -4.20 -11.76
CA PRO A 15 -7.69 -3.15 -10.76
C PRO A 15 -8.32 -1.89 -11.37
N ARG A 16 -9.23 -1.27 -10.61
CA ARG A 16 -9.96 -0.07 -11.06
C ARG A 16 -9.33 1.20 -10.46
N PRO A 17 -8.62 2.03 -11.26
CA PRO A 17 -8.03 3.29 -10.78
C PRO A 17 -9.07 4.26 -10.21
N SER A 18 -10.33 4.18 -10.68
CA SER A 18 -11.43 5.01 -10.17
C SER A 18 -11.82 4.76 -8.71
N LEU A 19 -11.28 3.71 -8.08
CA LEU A 19 -11.45 3.45 -6.64
C LEU A 19 -10.45 4.23 -5.79
N VAL A 20 -9.42 4.82 -6.39
CA VAL A 20 -8.46 5.67 -5.67
C VAL A 20 -9.10 7.05 -5.50
N PRO A 21 -9.17 7.60 -4.26
CA PRO A 21 -9.66 8.95 -4.06
C PRO A 21 -8.85 9.95 -4.88
N VAL A 22 -9.51 10.79 -5.66
CA VAL A 22 -8.84 11.79 -6.50
C VAL A 22 -8.01 12.77 -5.66
N GLU A 23 -8.47 13.09 -4.46
CA GLU A 23 -7.79 13.96 -3.50
C GLU A 23 -6.42 13.41 -3.08
N ALA A 24 -6.28 12.08 -3.02
CA ALA A 24 -4.99 11.44 -2.74
C ALA A 24 -4.00 11.63 -3.90
N ILE A 25 -4.49 11.55 -5.13
CA ILE A 25 -3.69 11.80 -6.33
C ILE A 25 -3.26 13.27 -6.39
N GLU A 26 -4.21 14.19 -6.17
CA GLU A 26 -3.94 15.63 -6.15
C GLU A 26 -2.91 16.01 -5.08
N ALA A 27 -3.02 15.43 -3.87
CA ALA A 27 -2.06 15.63 -2.80
C ALA A 27 -0.63 15.25 -3.23
N ILE A 28 -0.48 14.06 -3.83
CA ILE A 28 0.82 13.60 -4.35
C ILE A 28 1.33 14.56 -5.44
N MET A 29 0.48 15.00 -6.34
CA MET A 29 0.85 15.93 -7.42
C MET A 29 1.41 17.23 -6.86
N GLN A 30 0.75 17.85 -5.86
CA GLN A 30 1.19 19.11 -5.27
C GLN A 30 2.56 18.98 -4.58
N VAL A 31 2.76 17.92 -3.80
CA VAL A 31 4.06 17.68 -3.15
C VAL A 31 5.15 17.37 -4.19
N ARG A 32 4.82 16.68 -5.27
CA ARG A 32 5.75 16.40 -6.37
C ARG A 32 6.16 17.67 -7.13
N GLU A 33 5.22 18.58 -7.38
CA GLU A 33 5.53 19.88 -8.03
C GLU A 33 6.44 20.73 -7.14
N PHE A 34 6.18 20.76 -5.82
CA PHE A 34 7.09 21.43 -4.88
C PHE A 34 8.49 20.79 -4.92
N GLY A 35 8.59 19.45 -4.86
CA GLY A 35 9.87 18.75 -4.93
C GLY A 35 10.62 19.00 -6.25
N LYS A 36 9.91 19.01 -7.38
CA LYS A 36 10.47 19.31 -8.69
C LYS A 36 11.04 20.73 -8.75
N ALA A 37 10.38 21.71 -8.16
CA ALA A 37 10.87 23.08 -8.11
C ALA A 37 12.16 23.21 -7.28
N LYS A 38 12.33 22.32 -6.28
CA LYS A 38 13.50 22.30 -5.39
C LYS A 38 14.71 21.56 -5.99
N TYR A 39 14.48 20.52 -6.79
CA TYR A 39 15.52 19.65 -7.34
C TYR A 39 15.62 19.78 -8.85
N ALA A 40 16.85 19.62 -9.39
CA ALA A 40 17.11 19.78 -10.81
C ALA A 40 16.42 18.73 -11.70
N ASP A 41 16.26 17.51 -11.18
CA ASP A 41 15.61 16.40 -11.88
C ASP A 41 14.41 15.89 -11.07
N ALA A 42 13.27 15.75 -11.75
CA ALA A 42 12.03 15.24 -11.16
C ALA A 42 12.16 13.78 -10.65
N GLU A 43 13.13 13.02 -11.15
CA GLU A 43 13.37 11.63 -10.78
C GLU A 43 14.50 11.44 -9.77
N ASP A 44 15.14 12.52 -9.29
CA ASP A 44 16.22 12.43 -8.29
C ASP A 44 15.79 11.74 -6.97
N TRP A 45 14.50 11.73 -6.67
CA TRP A 45 13.97 11.01 -5.52
C TRP A 45 14.27 9.50 -5.55
N ARG A 46 14.46 8.90 -6.74
CA ARG A 46 14.81 7.48 -6.90
C ARG A 46 16.22 7.16 -6.42
N LYS A 47 17.09 8.16 -6.32
CA LYS A 47 18.48 8.04 -5.85
C LYS A 47 18.57 8.16 -4.32
N VAL A 48 17.49 8.59 -3.67
CA VAL A 48 17.44 8.75 -2.21
C VAL A 48 17.28 7.37 -1.56
N PRO A 49 18.11 7.01 -0.58
CA PRO A 49 17.95 5.78 0.17
C PRO A 49 16.55 5.66 0.78
N ARG A 50 15.94 4.50 0.65
CA ARG A 50 14.56 4.23 1.07
C ARG A 50 14.31 4.51 2.56
N GLU A 51 15.34 4.32 3.40
CA GLU A 51 15.28 4.62 4.83
C GLU A 51 15.00 6.10 5.10
N LYS A 52 15.47 7.00 4.23
CA LYS A 52 15.19 8.44 4.32
C LYS A 52 13.71 8.76 4.06
N TRP A 53 13.07 8.02 3.16
CA TRP A 53 11.63 8.15 2.93
C TRP A 53 10.81 7.63 4.10
N LEU A 54 11.25 6.56 4.75
CA LEU A 54 10.61 6.05 5.95
C LEU A 54 10.71 7.04 7.11
N ASP A 55 11.90 7.61 7.33
CA ASP A 55 12.12 8.65 8.35
C ASP A 55 11.23 9.88 8.09
N ALA A 56 11.14 10.33 6.83
CA ALA A 56 10.30 11.45 6.45
C ALA A 56 8.82 11.14 6.67
N LEU A 57 8.37 9.95 6.26
CA LEU A 57 7.01 9.47 6.50
C LEU A 57 6.65 9.55 7.99
N LEU A 58 7.49 8.98 8.84
CA LEU A 58 7.25 8.94 10.30
C LEU A 58 7.20 10.35 10.90
N ARG A 59 8.08 11.28 10.49
CA ARG A 59 8.03 12.67 10.96
C ARG A 59 6.69 13.34 10.62
N HIS A 60 6.20 13.19 9.40
CA HIS A 60 4.92 13.78 9.00
C HIS A 60 3.74 13.08 9.68
N VAL A 61 3.82 11.77 9.94
CA VAL A 61 2.80 11.04 10.74
C VAL A 61 2.73 11.61 12.16
N LEU A 62 3.87 11.88 12.81
CA LEU A 62 3.90 12.49 14.14
C LEU A 62 3.31 13.90 14.14
N HIS A 63 3.58 14.70 13.09
CA HIS A 63 2.97 16.02 12.94
C HIS A 63 1.44 15.95 12.87
N ILE A 64 0.88 15.05 12.06
CA ILE A 64 -0.58 14.91 11.94
C ILE A 64 -1.21 14.23 13.17
N TRP A 65 -0.44 13.44 13.90
CA TRP A 65 -0.90 12.86 15.16
C TRP A 65 -1.16 13.94 16.20
N ASP A 66 -0.30 14.93 16.30
CA ASP A 66 -0.44 16.07 17.18
C ASP A 66 -1.51 17.04 16.67
N ASN A 67 -1.48 17.37 15.37
CA ASN A 67 -2.46 18.22 14.73
C ASN A 67 -2.80 17.71 13.30
N PRO A 68 -4.01 17.16 13.07
CA PRO A 68 -4.41 16.66 11.76
C PRO A 68 -4.37 17.69 10.62
N LEU A 69 -4.37 18.99 10.95
CA LEU A 69 -4.30 20.10 9.99
C LEU A 69 -2.91 20.73 9.92
N ALA A 70 -1.88 20.07 10.50
CA ALA A 70 -0.52 20.58 10.46
C ALA A 70 -0.04 20.78 9.02
N LEU A 71 0.68 21.88 8.83
CA LEU A 71 1.38 22.16 7.59
C LEU A 71 2.86 21.76 7.75
N ASP A 72 3.48 21.35 6.66
CA ASP A 72 4.92 21.13 6.61
C ASP A 72 5.65 22.48 6.56
N ASP A 73 6.63 22.65 7.43
CA ASP A 73 7.32 23.94 7.62
C ASP A 73 8.12 24.39 6.38
N GLU A 74 8.54 23.45 5.53
CA GLU A 74 9.35 23.75 4.36
C GLU A 74 8.48 24.11 3.14
N SER A 75 7.44 23.31 2.90
CA SER A 75 6.60 23.45 1.72
C SER A 75 5.37 24.32 1.93
N GLY A 76 4.93 24.47 3.19
CA GLY A 76 3.64 25.08 3.53
C GLY A 76 2.44 24.23 3.12
N LEU A 77 2.66 23.00 2.58
CA LEU A 77 1.60 22.09 2.21
C LEU A 77 1.15 21.26 3.43
N PRO A 78 -0.08 20.70 3.42
CA PRO A 78 -0.54 19.85 4.50
C PRO A 78 0.41 18.68 4.74
N ALA A 79 0.81 18.42 5.98
CA ALA A 79 1.70 17.33 6.35
C ALA A 79 1.13 15.96 5.94
N MET A 80 -0.20 15.81 5.91
CA MET A 80 -0.89 14.62 5.41
C MET A 80 -0.55 14.32 3.95
N TRP A 81 -0.34 15.35 3.11
CA TRP A 81 0.04 15.16 1.71
C TRP A 81 1.46 14.63 1.57
N HIS A 82 2.35 15.01 2.47
CA HIS A 82 3.70 14.42 2.54
C HIS A 82 3.67 12.98 3.03
N VAL A 83 2.77 12.61 3.94
CA VAL A 83 2.58 11.22 4.37
C VAL A 83 2.28 10.32 3.18
N ILE A 84 1.25 10.66 2.39
CA ILE A 84 0.85 9.83 1.25
C ILE A 84 1.92 9.81 0.15
N THR A 85 2.61 10.93 -0.08
CA THR A 85 3.68 11.00 -1.09
C THR A 85 4.87 10.14 -0.69
N ASN A 86 5.32 10.20 0.57
CA ASN A 86 6.42 9.37 1.07
C ASN A 86 6.05 7.88 1.04
N ALA A 87 4.80 7.53 1.36
CA ALA A 87 4.30 6.17 1.22
C ALA A 87 4.34 5.70 -0.25
N ALA A 88 3.95 6.54 -1.20
CA ALA A 88 4.03 6.23 -2.63
C ALA A 88 5.49 6.01 -3.09
N PHE A 89 6.44 6.80 -2.59
CA PHE A 89 7.87 6.59 -2.86
C PHE A 89 8.36 5.26 -2.30
N LEU A 90 7.95 4.89 -1.09
CA LEU A 90 8.29 3.60 -0.49
C LEU A 90 7.70 2.43 -1.31
N CYS A 91 6.44 2.52 -1.75
CA CYS A 91 5.85 1.51 -2.63
C CYS A 91 6.69 1.30 -3.90
N ALA A 92 7.17 2.40 -4.51
CA ALA A 92 8.02 2.31 -5.69
C ALA A 92 9.43 1.77 -5.37
N ALA A 93 10.02 2.18 -4.24
CA ALA A 93 11.36 1.76 -3.83
C ALA A 93 11.42 0.28 -3.43
N TYR A 94 10.34 -0.28 -2.88
CA TYR A 94 10.24 -1.69 -2.49
C TYR A 94 9.60 -2.58 -3.54
N LYS A 95 9.24 -2.05 -4.72
CA LYS A 95 8.51 -2.81 -5.72
C LYS A 95 9.19 -4.13 -6.08
N ASP A 96 10.49 -4.11 -6.36
CA ASP A 96 11.24 -5.30 -6.76
C ASP A 96 11.33 -6.33 -5.61
N ASP A 97 11.45 -5.87 -4.36
CA ASP A 97 11.48 -6.75 -3.19
C ASP A 97 10.10 -7.39 -2.96
N ILE A 98 9.04 -6.62 -3.14
CA ILE A 98 7.66 -7.10 -3.06
C ILE A 98 7.39 -8.12 -4.17
N ASP A 99 7.77 -7.83 -5.41
CA ASP A 99 7.58 -8.75 -6.54
C ASP A 99 8.31 -10.08 -6.31
N LYS A 100 9.55 -10.05 -5.79
CA LYS A 100 10.31 -11.26 -5.43
C LYS A 100 9.66 -12.04 -4.30
N PHE A 101 9.14 -11.34 -3.27
CA PHE A 101 8.43 -11.98 -2.18
C PHE A 101 7.17 -12.70 -2.66
N TYR A 102 6.37 -12.06 -3.53
CA TYR A 102 5.18 -12.69 -4.10
C TYR A 102 5.53 -13.89 -4.99
N ALA A 103 6.60 -13.81 -5.80
CA ALA A 103 7.06 -14.94 -6.59
C ALA A 103 7.45 -16.11 -5.69
N TYR A 104 8.23 -15.87 -4.64
CA TYR A 104 8.63 -16.88 -3.66
C TYR A 104 7.43 -17.48 -2.91
N ALA A 105 6.48 -16.66 -2.47
CA ALA A 105 5.28 -17.13 -1.78
C ALA A 105 4.41 -18.04 -2.68
N LYS A 106 4.35 -17.74 -3.97
CA LYS A 106 3.68 -18.57 -4.96
C LYS A 106 4.37 -19.92 -5.16
N ASP A 107 5.70 -19.94 -5.18
CA ASP A 107 6.48 -21.19 -5.31
C ASP A 107 6.31 -22.10 -4.08
N LEU A 108 6.13 -21.51 -2.89
CA LEU A 108 5.90 -22.27 -1.65
C LEU A 108 4.48 -22.83 -1.53
N ASN A 109 3.52 -22.24 -2.22
CA ASN A 109 2.13 -22.62 -2.19
C ASN A 109 1.55 -22.52 -3.60
N GLU A 110 1.56 -23.64 -4.33
CA GLU A 110 1.07 -23.71 -5.71
C GLU A 110 -0.41 -23.30 -5.83
N ASP A 111 -1.18 -23.43 -4.74
CA ASP A 111 -2.57 -23.01 -4.64
C ASP A 111 -2.73 -21.51 -4.27
N TRP A 112 -1.61 -20.82 -4.00
CA TRP A 112 -1.66 -19.40 -3.67
C TRP A 112 -1.83 -18.56 -4.94
N VAL A 113 -3.06 -18.17 -5.19
CA VAL A 113 -3.42 -17.27 -6.28
C VAL A 113 -3.81 -15.92 -5.67
N TRP A 114 -3.08 -14.87 -6.04
CA TRP A 114 -3.59 -13.52 -5.79
C TRP A 114 -4.85 -13.31 -6.62
N THR A 115 -6.00 -13.40 -6.00
CA THR A 115 -7.31 -13.22 -6.66
C THR A 115 -7.77 -11.76 -6.68
N GLY A 116 -6.87 -10.83 -6.43
CA GLY A 116 -7.24 -9.44 -6.21
C GLY A 116 -7.62 -9.16 -4.75
N PRO A 117 -8.15 -7.97 -4.45
CA PRO A 117 -8.72 -7.70 -3.14
C PRO A 117 -9.77 -8.75 -2.85
N GLY A 118 -9.67 -9.40 -1.69
CA GLY A 118 -10.60 -10.43 -1.24
C GLY A 118 -12.07 -9.96 -1.37
N PRO A 119 -13.03 -10.88 -1.24
CA PRO A 119 -14.44 -10.54 -1.32
C PRO A 119 -14.78 -9.40 -0.38
N ASP A 120 -15.69 -8.55 -0.79
CA ASP A 120 -16.19 -7.41 -0.01
C ASP A 120 -16.42 -7.86 1.44
N PRO A 121 -15.76 -7.25 2.44
CA PRO A 121 -15.94 -7.62 3.85
C PRO A 121 -17.37 -7.45 4.35
N ARG A 122 -18.28 -6.94 3.52
CA ARG A 122 -19.72 -6.85 3.74
C ARG A 122 -20.51 -7.98 3.09
N GLY A 123 -19.84 -8.86 2.33
CA GLY A 123 -20.42 -10.09 1.78
C GLY A 123 -20.21 -11.25 2.74
N GLU A 124 -21.27 -11.95 3.06
CA GLU A 124 -21.27 -13.14 3.90
C GLU A 124 -20.31 -14.20 3.34
N GLU A 125 -19.39 -14.64 4.15
CA GLU A 125 -18.25 -15.56 4.02
C GLU A 125 -16.90 -14.82 3.96
N GLY A 126 -16.51 -14.29 5.14
CA GLY A 126 -15.18 -13.77 5.39
C GLY A 126 -14.13 -14.87 5.31
N GLY A 127 -13.55 -15.08 4.15
CA GLY A 127 -12.31 -15.81 4.02
C GLY A 127 -11.18 -14.96 4.59
N LEU A 128 -10.38 -15.53 5.49
CA LEU A 128 -9.10 -14.97 5.88
C LEU A 128 -8.30 -14.67 4.62
N GLY A 129 -7.66 -13.50 4.57
CA GLY A 129 -6.82 -13.11 3.44
C GLY A 129 -5.79 -14.19 3.08
N PRO A 130 -5.26 -14.19 1.85
CA PRO A 130 -4.36 -15.23 1.37
C PRO A 130 -3.17 -15.38 2.33
N GLY A 131 -2.97 -16.56 2.88
CA GLY A 131 -1.84 -16.89 3.75
C GLY A 131 -2.16 -17.24 5.19
N VAL A 132 -3.42 -17.13 5.66
CA VAL A 132 -3.79 -17.58 7.01
C VAL A 132 -4.58 -18.90 6.91
N THR A 133 -3.89 -20.04 6.98
CA THR A 133 -4.54 -21.33 7.13
C THR A 133 -5.10 -21.46 8.56
N LYS A 134 -6.26 -22.10 8.72
CA LYS A 134 -6.92 -22.32 10.02
C LYS A 134 -6.06 -23.10 11.05
N GLU A 135 -4.94 -23.66 10.64
CA GLU A 135 -4.03 -24.45 11.49
C GLU A 135 -3.04 -23.62 12.32
N ALA A 136 -2.84 -22.34 12.01
CA ALA A 136 -1.92 -21.49 12.79
C ALA A 136 -2.46 -21.02 14.15
N ASN A 137 -3.72 -21.29 14.49
CA ASN A 137 -4.36 -20.85 15.73
C ASN A 137 -4.43 -21.92 16.83
N GLN A 138 -3.74 -23.05 16.71
CA GLN A 138 -3.69 -24.09 17.76
C GLN A 138 -2.40 -24.10 18.59
N CYS A 139 -1.66 -23.03 18.65
CA CYS A 139 -0.55 -22.90 19.61
C CYS A 139 -0.96 -21.93 20.73
N GLY A 140 -1.38 -22.48 21.85
CA GLY A 140 -1.40 -21.72 23.10
C GLY A 140 -2.57 -21.96 24.02
N ASP A 141 -2.77 -23.17 24.52
CA ASP A 141 -3.32 -23.34 25.84
C ASP A 141 -2.61 -24.49 26.55
N ALA A 142 -1.54 -24.14 27.23
CA ALA A 142 -0.85 -24.99 28.18
C ALA A 142 -0.61 -24.20 29.47
N SER A 143 -1.70 -23.76 30.11
CA SER A 143 -1.66 -23.37 31.53
C SER A 143 -2.19 -24.54 32.40
N GLY A 144 -1.40 -25.62 32.48
CA GLY A 144 -1.51 -26.62 33.51
C GLY A 144 -0.90 -26.11 34.81
N ARG A 145 -1.71 -25.54 35.69
CA ARG A 145 -1.36 -25.42 37.11
C ARG A 145 -1.62 -26.78 37.75
N GLY A 146 -0.54 -27.49 38.04
CA GLY A 146 -0.54 -28.58 39.00
C GLY A 146 -0.22 -28.02 40.37
N ASN A 147 -1.18 -28.02 41.29
CA ASN A 147 -0.94 -28.03 42.71
C ASN A 147 -0.44 -29.42 43.10
N ASP A 148 0.68 -29.43 43.85
CA ASP A 148 0.83 -30.15 45.14
C ASP A 148 2.13 -29.69 45.78
#